data_d7b34ec44e159b85e3cf70c08db3244c
#
_entry.id   d7b34ec44e159b85e3cf70c08db3244c
#
_cell.length_a   1.000
_cell.length_b   1.000
_cell.length_c   1.000
_cell.angle_alpha   90.00
_cell.angle_beta   90.00
_cell.angle_gamma   90.00
#
_symmetry.space_group_name_H-M   'P 1'
#
loop_
_entity.id
_entity.type
_entity.pdbx_description
1 polymer ?
#
loop_
_entity_poly.entity_id
_entity_poly.type
_entity_poly.pdbx_seq_one_letter_code
_entity_poly.pdbx_strand_id
1 'polypeptide(L)'
;MLIKGDDMAFNSPKDLFVHELSMMYDGEKKIAQMLDEIAGQVENQTLIQMLQTHKEETQHQAKNLEQCFQRIGESPRQVPCGVVKTIHNEFKEFVKQNPSSDVLTMFAISGATKTEHFEIATYRGLVCKA
;
A
#
# COMPACT_ATOMS: atom_id res chain seq x y z
N MET A 1 -14.48 -20.19 21.38
CA MET A 1 -14.66 -19.97 20.98
C MET A 1 -14.84 -18.82 20.68
N LEU A 2 -14.79 -18.26 20.76
CA LEU A 2 -14.87 -17.37 20.41
C LEU A 2 -14.72 -16.78 19.31
N ILE A 3 -14.29 -16.91 18.76
CA ILE A 3 -14.03 -16.81 17.44
C ILE A 3 -15.22 -16.72 16.65
N LYS A 4 -16.28 -16.90 17.21
CA LYS A 4 -17.45 -16.80 16.51
C LYS A 4 -17.58 -15.49 15.90
N GLY A 5 -17.14 -14.45 16.55
CA GLY A 5 -17.21 -13.13 16.00
C GLY A 5 -16.52 -13.05 14.66
N ASP A 6 -15.40 -13.71 14.57
CA ASP A 6 -14.65 -13.71 13.34
C ASP A 6 -15.38 -14.43 12.24
N ASP A 7 -16.05 -15.50 12.58
CA ASP A 7 -16.80 -16.23 11.59
C ASP A 7 -17.94 -15.39 11.03
N MET A 8 -18.37 -14.37 11.76
CA MET A 8 -19.45 -13.51 11.33
C MET A 8 -18.96 -12.34 10.51
N ALA A 9 -17.63 -12.15 10.43
CA ALA A 9 -17.04 -10.94 9.86
C ALA A 9 -17.30 -10.76 8.37
N PHE A 10 -17.64 -11.80 7.64
CA PHE A 10 -17.81 -11.71 6.20
C PHE A 10 -19.18 -12.23 5.76
N ASN A 11 -20.22 -11.75 6.40
CA ASN A 11 -21.58 -12.17 6.08
C ASN A 11 -22.32 -11.22 5.15
N SER A 12 -21.71 -10.11 4.77
CA SER A 12 -22.35 -9.16 3.86
C SER A 12 -21.31 -8.53 2.95
N PRO A 13 -21.74 -7.98 1.81
CA PRO A 13 -20.83 -7.21 0.95
C PRO A 13 -20.15 -6.05 1.69
N LYS A 14 -20.85 -5.44 2.65
CA LYS A 14 -20.26 -4.37 3.44
C LYS A 14 -19.07 -4.86 4.26
N ASP A 15 -19.19 -6.05 4.83
CA ASP A 15 -18.08 -6.63 5.62
C ASP A 15 -16.82 -6.77 4.78
N LEU A 16 -16.97 -7.25 3.55
CA LEU A 16 -15.84 -7.37 2.64
C LEU A 16 -15.30 -5.99 2.27
N PHE A 17 -16.18 -5.04 1.98
CA PHE A 17 -15.76 -3.69 1.63
C PHE A 17 -14.94 -3.06 2.76
N VAL A 18 -15.42 -3.16 4.00
CA VAL A 18 -14.71 -2.60 5.16
C VAL A 18 -13.36 -3.30 5.35
N HIS A 19 -13.30 -4.60 5.14
CA HIS A 19 -12.06 -5.35 5.24
C HIS A 19 -11.04 -4.88 4.18
N GLU A 20 -11.48 -4.77 2.94
CA GLU A 20 -10.59 -4.33 1.86
C GLU A 20 -10.19 -2.87 2.01
N LEU A 21 -11.10 -2.02 2.49
CA LEU A 21 -10.80 -0.63 2.78
C LEU A 21 -9.73 -0.54 3.88
N SER A 22 -9.86 -1.37 4.91
CA SER A 22 -8.91 -1.43 6.02
C SER A 22 -7.55 -1.91 5.56
N MET A 23 -7.53 -2.88 4.64
CA MET A 23 -6.29 -3.40 4.08
C MET A 23 -5.61 -2.37 3.19
N MET A 24 -6.39 -1.61 2.41
CA MET A 24 -5.83 -0.56 1.57
C MET A 24 -5.31 0.62 2.43
N TYR A 25 -6.01 0.94 3.51
CA TYR A 25 -5.56 1.98 4.42
C TYR A 25 -4.21 1.60 5.05
N ASP A 26 -4.06 0.37 5.50
CA ASP A 26 -2.76 -0.14 5.97
C ASP A 26 -1.73 -0.07 4.84
N GLY A 27 -2.14 -0.48 3.64
CA GLY A 27 -1.26 -0.48 2.47
C GLY A 27 -0.73 0.90 2.13
N GLU A 28 -1.60 1.91 2.11
CA GLU A 28 -1.16 3.27 1.78
C GLU A 28 -0.16 3.80 2.80
N LYS A 29 -0.40 3.55 4.08
CA LYS A 29 0.56 3.98 5.11
C LYS A 29 1.91 3.28 4.95
N LYS A 30 1.88 2.00 4.63
CA LYS A 30 3.10 1.22 4.42
C LYS A 30 3.80 1.60 3.12
N ILE A 31 3.04 1.93 2.07
CA ILE A 31 3.61 2.41 0.81
C ILE A 31 4.36 3.72 1.04
N ALA A 32 3.78 4.67 1.77
CA ALA A 32 4.45 5.94 2.03
C ALA A 32 5.79 5.72 2.73
N GLN A 33 5.81 4.82 3.72
CA GLN A 33 7.02 4.48 4.44
C GLN A 33 8.04 3.78 3.52
N MET A 34 7.58 2.85 2.71
CA MET A 34 8.42 2.13 1.75
C MET A 34 9.07 3.07 0.74
N LEU A 35 8.28 4.00 0.19
CA LEU A 35 8.79 4.97 -0.80
C LEU A 35 9.89 5.84 -0.20
N ASP A 36 9.74 6.20 1.06
CA ASP A 36 10.75 6.99 1.76
C ASP A 36 12.05 6.20 1.92
N GLU A 37 11.94 4.93 2.29
CA GLU A 37 13.11 4.05 2.43
C GLU A 37 13.80 3.82 1.09
N ILE A 38 13.03 3.59 0.03
CA ILE A 38 13.60 3.40 -1.31
C ILE A 38 14.33 4.66 -1.77
N ALA A 39 13.73 5.84 -1.54
CA ALA A 39 14.35 7.10 -1.91
C ALA A 39 15.69 7.30 -1.21
N GLY A 40 15.86 6.75 0.00
CA GLY A 40 17.11 6.82 0.74
C GLY A 40 18.18 5.85 0.25
N GLN A 41 17.82 4.89 -0.59
CA GLN A 41 18.74 3.85 -1.06
C GLN A 41 19.21 4.06 -2.51
N VAL A 42 18.49 4.85 -3.29
CA VAL A 42 18.83 5.08 -4.70
C VAL A 42 19.53 6.43 -4.86
N GLU A 43 20.30 6.58 -5.94
CA GLU A 43 21.08 7.79 -6.17
C GLU A 43 20.55 8.67 -7.29
N ASN A 44 19.71 8.10 -8.16
CA ASN A 44 19.18 8.86 -9.30
C ASN A 44 18.21 9.94 -8.81
N GLN A 45 18.57 11.21 -9.04
CA GLN A 45 17.79 12.33 -8.52
C GLN A 45 16.38 12.42 -9.10
N THR A 46 16.22 12.08 -10.36
CA THR A 46 14.89 12.07 -10.98
C THR A 46 14.00 11.04 -10.32
N LEU A 47 14.54 9.84 -10.07
CA LEU A 47 13.79 8.79 -9.38
C LEU A 47 13.44 9.20 -7.96
N ILE A 48 14.39 9.77 -7.22
CA ILE A 48 14.14 10.23 -5.85
C ILE A 48 12.98 11.22 -5.82
N GLN A 49 12.96 12.16 -6.77
CA GLN A 49 11.91 13.16 -6.84
C GLN A 49 10.56 12.53 -7.16
N MET A 50 10.54 11.56 -8.08
CA MET A 50 9.32 10.81 -8.41
C MET A 50 8.80 10.04 -7.20
N LEU A 51 9.68 9.40 -6.45
CA LEU A 51 9.30 8.65 -5.25
C LEU A 51 8.73 9.57 -4.17
N GLN A 52 9.30 10.75 -4.00
CA GLN A 52 8.80 11.72 -3.04
C GLN A 52 7.42 12.26 -3.43
N THR A 53 7.21 12.53 -4.72
CA THR A 53 5.90 12.94 -5.22
C THR A 53 4.87 11.84 -4.99
N HIS A 54 5.23 10.59 -5.30
CA HIS A 54 4.36 9.44 -5.07
C HIS A 54 4.04 9.30 -3.58
N LYS A 55 5.02 9.55 -2.71
CA LYS A 55 4.79 9.51 -1.27
C LYS A 55 3.74 10.53 -0.83
N GLU A 56 3.83 11.75 -1.33
CA GLU A 56 2.87 12.80 -0.99
C GLU A 56 1.47 12.43 -1.45
N GLU A 57 1.35 11.90 -2.67
CA GLU A 57 0.07 11.42 -3.20
C GLU A 57 -0.48 10.29 -2.33
N THR A 58 0.38 9.37 -1.92
CA THR A 58 -0.01 8.25 -1.07
C THR A 58 -0.52 8.72 0.29
N GLN A 59 0.13 9.70 0.88
CA GLN A 59 -0.33 10.28 2.14
C GLN A 59 -1.70 10.95 1.98
N HIS A 60 -1.92 11.59 0.85
CA HIS A 60 -3.22 12.19 0.54
C HIS A 60 -4.28 11.10 0.37
N GLN A 61 -3.94 10.02 -0.30
CA GLN A 61 -4.86 8.88 -0.47
C GLN A 61 -5.23 8.26 0.87
N ALA A 62 -4.29 8.16 1.80
CA ALA A 62 -4.59 7.65 3.14
C ALA A 62 -5.62 8.52 3.85
N LYS A 63 -5.51 9.84 3.71
CA LYS A 63 -6.51 10.76 4.27
C LYS A 63 -7.86 10.59 3.62
N ASN A 64 -7.89 10.37 2.32
CA ASN A 64 -9.13 10.12 1.60
C ASN A 64 -9.81 8.85 2.11
N LEU A 65 -9.03 7.82 2.41
CA LEU A 65 -9.58 6.59 2.97
C LEU A 65 -10.16 6.80 4.36
N GLU A 66 -9.53 7.66 5.16
CA GLU A 66 -10.10 8.04 6.46
C GLU A 66 -11.48 8.67 6.30
N GLN A 67 -11.64 9.51 5.28
CA GLN A 67 -12.95 10.10 4.98
C GLN A 67 -13.96 9.04 4.54
N CYS A 68 -13.51 8.04 3.78
CA CYS A 68 -14.38 6.94 3.39
C CYS A 68 -14.91 6.19 4.61
N PHE A 69 -14.04 5.89 5.59
CA PHE A 69 -14.47 5.27 6.84
C PHE A 69 -15.55 6.11 7.52
N GLN A 70 -15.32 7.42 7.62
CA GLN A 70 -16.29 8.31 8.27
C GLN A 70 -17.65 8.28 7.57
N ARG A 71 -17.65 8.26 6.24
CA ARG A 71 -18.87 8.28 5.46
C ARG A 71 -19.73 7.03 5.63
N ILE A 72 -19.10 5.91 5.92
CA ILE A 72 -19.83 4.66 6.15
C ILE A 72 -20.06 4.38 7.63
N GLY A 73 -19.72 5.34 8.49
CA GLY A 73 -19.95 5.21 9.93
C GLY A 73 -19.00 4.28 10.65
N GLU A 74 -17.79 4.10 10.09
CA GLU A 74 -16.79 3.23 10.69
C GLU A 74 -15.57 4.04 11.12
N SER A 75 -14.85 3.54 12.11
CA SER A 75 -13.59 4.15 12.50
C SER A 75 -12.47 3.61 11.60
N PRO A 76 -11.52 4.46 11.20
CA PRO A 76 -10.36 3.99 10.44
C PRO A 76 -9.64 2.88 11.19
N ARG A 77 -9.32 1.81 10.48
CA ARG A 77 -8.60 0.67 11.04
C ARG A 77 -7.67 0.09 9.98
N GLN A 78 -6.67 -0.64 10.44
CA GLN A 78 -5.69 -1.24 9.55
C GLN A 78 -5.77 -2.76 9.65
N VAL A 79 -5.80 -3.40 8.48
CA VAL A 79 -5.64 -4.85 8.33
C VAL A 79 -4.37 -5.04 7.51
N PRO A 80 -3.43 -5.89 7.95
CA PRO A 80 -2.14 -6.01 7.27
C PRO A 80 -2.28 -6.26 5.77
N CYS A 81 -1.61 -5.44 4.98
CA CYS A 81 -1.60 -5.55 3.53
C CYS A 81 -0.41 -6.41 3.09
N GLY A 82 -0.67 -7.69 2.83
CA GLY A 82 0.38 -8.64 2.50
C GLY A 82 1.11 -8.30 1.21
N VAL A 83 0.40 -7.77 0.21
CA VAL A 83 1.01 -7.42 -1.07
C VAL A 83 2.09 -6.37 -0.90
N VAL A 84 1.79 -5.28 -0.20
CA VAL A 84 2.76 -4.20 0.04
C VAL A 84 3.94 -4.72 0.86
N LYS A 85 3.66 -5.52 1.88
CA LYS A 85 4.72 -6.11 2.69
C LYS A 85 5.69 -6.94 1.84
N THR A 86 5.15 -7.72 0.91
CA THR A 86 5.96 -8.56 0.04
C THR A 86 6.82 -7.73 -0.91
N ILE A 87 6.24 -6.70 -1.53
CA ILE A 87 6.98 -5.81 -2.42
C ILE A 87 8.14 -5.15 -1.66
N HIS A 88 7.87 -4.67 -0.45
CA HIS A 88 8.89 -4.01 0.37
C HIS A 88 9.99 -4.99 0.77
N ASN A 89 9.62 -6.20 1.16
CA ASN A 89 10.62 -7.22 1.53
C ASN A 89 11.49 -7.61 0.34
N GLU A 90 10.91 -7.72 -0.84
CA GLU A 90 11.69 -8.01 -2.06
C GLU A 90 12.75 -6.94 -2.29
N PHE A 91 12.39 -5.67 -2.10
CA PHE A 91 13.36 -4.59 -2.25
C PHE A 91 14.48 -4.71 -1.23
N LYS A 92 14.14 -4.95 0.04
CA LYS A 92 15.14 -5.09 1.10
C LYS A 92 16.11 -6.24 0.83
N GLU A 93 15.58 -7.38 0.37
CA GLU A 93 16.42 -8.53 0.05
C GLU A 93 17.33 -8.26 -1.14
N PHE A 94 16.83 -7.51 -2.13
CA PHE A 94 17.65 -7.17 -3.28
C PHE A 94 18.80 -6.24 -2.91
N VAL A 95 18.55 -5.27 -2.04
CA VAL A 95 19.61 -4.35 -1.55
C VAL A 95 20.74 -5.15 -0.90
N LYS A 96 20.43 -6.23 -0.21
CA LYS A 96 21.44 -7.06 0.45
C LYS A 96 22.36 -7.77 -0.52
N GLN A 97 21.99 -7.85 -1.80
CA GLN A 97 22.82 -8.48 -2.83
C GLN A 97 23.86 -7.53 -3.39
N ASN A 98 23.93 -6.31 -2.87
CA ASN A 98 24.88 -5.28 -3.29
C ASN A 98 24.85 -5.02 -4.80
N PRO A 99 23.67 -4.70 -5.37
CA PRO A 99 23.59 -4.39 -6.80
C PRO A 99 24.29 -3.08 -7.10
N SER A 100 24.67 -2.88 -8.38
CA SER A 100 25.18 -1.59 -8.81
C SER A 100 24.06 -0.54 -8.69
N SER A 101 24.46 0.73 -8.66
CA SER A 101 23.50 1.84 -8.55
C SER A 101 22.45 1.80 -9.66
N ASP A 102 22.88 1.55 -10.90
CA ASP A 102 21.95 1.51 -12.04
C ASP A 102 20.96 0.35 -11.93
N VAL A 103 21.45 -0.82 -11.51
CA VAL A 103 20.58 -2.00 -11.36
C VAL A 103 19.58 -1.79 -10.22
N LEU A 104 20.03 -1.18 -9.13
CA LEU A 104 19.11 -0.88 -8.01
C LEU A 104 18.03 0.10 -8.44
N THR A 105 18.41 1.12 -9.23
CA THR A 105 17.44 2.07 -9.78
C THR A 105 16.39 1.36 -10.61
N MET A 106 16.82 0.43 -11.49
CA MET A 106 15.88 -0.34 -12.31
C MET A 106 14.96 -1.21 -11.47
N PHE A 107 15.49 -1.83 -10.43
CA PHE A 107 14.67 -2.66 -9.55
C PHE A 107 13.66 -1.82 -8.76
N ALA A 108 14.08 -0.63 -8.31
CA ALA A 108 13.18 0.29 -7.61
C ALA A 108 12.03 0.73 -8.51
N ILE A 109 12.30 1.00 -9.78
CA ILE A 109 11.25 1.35 -10.76
C ILE A 109 10.27 0.20 -10.93
N SER A 110 10.77 -1.03 -11.01
CA SER A 110 9.91 -2.22 -11.10
C SER A 110 8.98 -2.32 -9.90
N GLY A 111 9.51 -2.12 -8.70
CA GLY A 111 8.71 -2.18 -7.47
C GLY A 111 7.67 -1.07 -7.42
N ALA A 112 8.03 0.14 -7.82
CA ALA A 112 7.11 1.26 -7.85
C ALA A 112 5.98 1.00 -8.86
N THR A 113 6.30 0.45 -10.02
CA THR A 113 5.31 0.12 -11.03
C THR A 113 4.33 -0.94 -10.53
N LYS A 114 4.84 -1.99 -9.89
CA LYS A 114 3.99 -3.02 -9.29
C LYS A 114 3.06 -2.44 -8.25
N THR A 115 3.57 -1.51 -7.44
CA THR A 115 2.79 -0.86 -6.39
C THR A 115 1.66 -0.04 -7.00
N GLU A 116 1.94 0.74 -8.04
CA GLU A 116 0.91 1.52 -8.70
C GLU A 116 -0.18 0.66 -9.30
N HIS A 117 0.17 -0.45 -9.95
CA HIS A 117 -0.82 -1.36 -10.51
C HIS A 117 -1.65 -2.05 -9.43
N PHE A 118 -1.04 -2.39 -8.31
CA PHE A 118 -1.76 -2.92 -7.16
C PHE A 118 -2.77 -1.91 -6.64
N GLU A 119 -2.37 -0.64 -6.52
CA GLU A 119 -3.27 0.42 -6.07
C GLU A 119 -4.45 0.57 -7.02
N ILE A 120 -4.20 0.61 -8.33
CA ILE A 120 -5.26 0.75 -9.33
C ILE A 120 -6.25 -0.42 -9.22
N ALA A 121 -5.75 -1.65 -9.15
CA ALA A 121 -6.61 -2.82 -9.06
C ALA A 121 -7.46 -2.79 -7.80
N THR A 122 -6.86 -2.41 -6.68
CA THR A 122 -7.54 -2.38 -5.38
C THR A 122 -8.63 -1.31 -5.36
N TYR A 123 -8.31 -0.10 -5.84
CA TYR A 123 -9.29 0.98 -5.85
C TYR A 123 -10.44 0.71 -6.81
N ARG A 124 -10.16 0.10 -7.95
CA ARG A 124 -11.24 -0.32 -8.86
C ARG A 124 -12.17 -1.31 -8.20
N GLY A 125 -11.61 -2.27 -7.46
CA GLY A 125 -12.41 -3.24 -6.72
C GLY A 125 -13.25 -2.59 -5.64
N LEU A 126 -12.71 -1.60 -4.94
CA LEU A 126 -13.46 -0.86 -3.91
C LEU A 126 -14.60 -0.07 -4.52
N VAL A 127 -14.35 0.63 -5.63
CA VAL A 127 -15.39 1.41 -6.32
C VAL A 127 -16.53 0.50 -6.77
N CYS A 128 -16.21 -0.68 -7.27
CA CYS A 128 -17.25 -1.62 -7.71
C CYS A 128 -18.12 -2.12 -6.56
N LYS A 129 -17.60 -2.14 -5.33
CA LYS A 129 -18.34 -2.62 -4.16
C LYS A 129 -19.04 -1.51 -3.38
N ALA A 130 -18.69 -0.27 -3.66
CA ALA A 130 -19.28 0.88 -2.97
C ALA A 130 -20.73 1.18 -3.49
#